data_850d573cd4eb1419b4ab55163c371798
#
_entry.id   850d573cd4eb1419b4ab55163c371798
#
_cell.length_a   1.000
_cell.length_b   1.000
_cell.length_c   1.000
_cell.angle_alpha   90.00
_cell.angle_beta   90.00
_cell.angle_gamma   90.00
#
_symmetry.space_group_name_H-M   'P 1'
#
loop_
_entity.id
_entity.type
_entity.pdbx_description
1 polymer ?
#
loop_
_entity_poly.entity_id
_entity_poly.type
_entity_poly.pdbx_seq_one_letter_code
_entity_poly.pdbx_strand_id
1 'polypeptide(L)'
;MSRVAEDESPKEEPAEEVAPAEEAPAPKRRRLRRAPAKVAKAVPKEEVVKGPALKPGQVRVYSVEGEPLKTVDLPAVFRSEVRRDLIRRAVTAFQANRRQPYGPNQRSGARHSVRWSGKGHGVSRVPRLRDGSTGAQAPGTVGGRRAHPPRVDRVWVKKINAQERGLARNAALAALSDPVLVSSRGHRFDSHLSLPVVLEDAIESLEPEEGATREGLAILERLGLREDVDRAKDGRHVRAGRGKMRGRRLREPRSLLVVVKEPEKVRRLFGNLPGVEVVSPAGLNAEILAPGGDPGRLAVFSEGAIELIRSWPS
;
A
#
# COMPACT_ATOMS: atom_id res chain seq x y z
N MET A 1 -72.51 52.22 -2.75
CA MET A 1 -73.00 51.24 -3.70
C MET A 1 -72.01 50.09 -3.72
N SER A 2 -72.11 49.18 -2.78
CA SER A 2 -72.79 47.86 -2.79
C SER A 2 -72.46 47.00 -4.02
N ARG A 3 -71.65 45.97 -3.79
CA ARG A 3 -71.89 44.61 -4.22
C ARG A 3 -71.11 43.63 -3.41
N VAL A 4 -71.86 42.89 -2.64
CA VAL A 4 -71.55 41.63 -1.96
C VAL A 4 -71.34 40.59 -3.07
N ALA A 5 -70.32 39.78 -2.99
CA ALA A 5 -70.19 38.55 -3.76
C ALA A 5 -70.02 37.39 -2.73
N GLU A 6 -70.98 36.48 -2.94
CA GLU A 6 -71.24 35.32 -2.07
C GLU A 6 -70.09 34.26 -2.06
N ASP A 7 -69.99 33.71 -0.92
CA ASP A 7 -69.10 32.64 -0.54
C ASP A 7 -69.68 31.29 -0.98
N GLU A 8 -69.10 30.62 -2.00
CA GLU A 8 -69.44 29.25 -2.34
C GLU A 8 -68.33 28.30 -1.77
N SER A 9 -68.68 27.64 -0.69
CA SER A 9 -67.91 26.54 -0.13
C SER A 9 -68.00 25.30 -1.05
N PRO A 10 -66.83 24.65 -1.37
CA PRO A 10 -66.84 23.39 -2.10
C PRO A 10 -67.30 22.25 -1.20
N LYS A 11 -68.20 21.44 -1.73
CA LYS A 11 -68.72 20.21 -1.13
C LYS A 11 -67.64 19.19 -0.94
N GLU A 12 -67.56 18.62 0.27
CA GLU A 12 -66.74 17.45 0.62
C GLU A 12 -67.27 16.21 -0.13
N GLU A 13 -66.41 15.60 -0.98
CA GLU A 13 -66.63 14.26 -1.49
C GLU A 13 -66.18 13.24 -0.44
N PRO A 14 -66.83 12.09 -0.26
CA PRO A 14 -66.49 11.11 0.74
C PRO A 14 -65.20 10.37 0.37
N ALA A 15 -64.31 10.25 1.34
CA ALA A 15 -63.05 9.55 1.23
C ALA A 15 -63.27 8.07 0.86
N GLU A 16 -62.72 7.65 -0.29
CA GLU A 16 -62.57 6.24 -0.64
C GLU A 16 -61.53 5.58 0.32
N GLU A 17 -62.00 4.55 0.97
CA GLU A 17 -61.25 3.69 1.89
C GLU A 17 -60.22 2.88 1.09
N VAL A 18 -58.96 3.36 1.05
CA VAL A 18 -57.88 2.68 0.38
C VAL A 18 -57.44 1.52 1.27
N ALA A 19 -57.66 0.29 0.81
CA ALA A 19 -57.18 -0.92 1.42
C ALA A 19 -55.65 -0.90 1.60
N PRO A 20 -55.07 -1.46 2.69
CA PRO A 20 -53.62 -1.47 2.93
C PRO A 20 -52.93 -2.28 1.84
N ALA A 21 -51.99 -1.61 1.14
CA ALA A 21 -51.15 -2.24 0.14
C ALA A 21 -50.27 -3.31 0.83
N GLU A 22 -50.39 -4.53 0.33
CA GLU A 22 -49.56 -5.67 0.70
C GLU A 22 -48.09 -5.34 0.48
N GLU A 23 -47.30 -5.29 1.54
CA GLU A 23 -45.86 -5.06 1.48
C GLU A 23 -45.16 -6.19 0.67
N ALA A 24 -44.67 -5.85 -0.50
CA ALA A 24 -43.84 -6.75 -1.30
C ALA A 24 -42.59 -7.18 -0.50
N PRO A 25 -42.25 -8.48 -0.43
CA PRO A 25 -41.14 -8.95 0.33
C PRO A 25 -39.83 -8.40 -0.22
N ALA A 26 -39.02 -7.80 0.67
CA ALA A 26 -37.72 -7.23 0.37
C ALA A 26 -36.81 -8.23 -0.39
N PRO A 27 -36.08 -7.80 -1.42
CA PRO A 27 -35.24 -8.68 -2.22
C PRO A 27 -34.16 -9.33 -1.35
N LYS A 28 -34.22 -10.64 -1.17
CA LYS A 28 -33.23 -11.42 -0.45
C LYS A 28 -31.86 -11.21 -1.12
N ARG A 29 -30.95 -10.51 -0.44
CA ARG A 29 -29.54 -10.35 -0.86
C ARG A 29 -28.96 -11.72 -1.13
N ARG A 30 -28.78 -12.09 -2.40
CA ARG A 30 -28.12 -13.28 -2.86
C ARG A 30 -26.67 -13.24 -2.38
N ARG A 31 -26.36 -13.94 -1.28
CA ARG A 31 -24.97 -14.20 -0.89
C ARG A 31 -24.32 -14.98 -2.05
N LEU A 32 -23.48 -14.29 -2.81
CA LEU A 32 -22.59 -14.94 -3.77
C LEU A 32 -21.76 -15.96 -2.98
N ARG A 33 -22.14 -17.24 -3.06
CA ARG A 33 -21.28 -18.34 -2.60
C ARG A 33 -19.99 -18.23 -3.40
N ARG A 34 -18.91 -17.86 -2.71
CA ARG A 34 -17.55 -17.95 -3.23
C ARG A 34 -17.36 -19.40 -3.68
N ALA A 35 -17.19 -19.62 -4.99
CA ALA A 35 -16.87 -20.94 -5.52
C ALA A 35 -15.62 -21.45 -4.78
N PRO A 36 -15.56 -22.75 -4.39
CA PRO A 36 -14.35 -23.29 -3.82
C PRO A 36 -13.23 -23.07 -4.82
N ALA A 37 -12.09 -22.56 -4.33
CA ALA A 37 -10.88 -22.39 -5.13
C ALA A 37 -10.60 -23.72 -5.81
N LYS A 38 -10.54 -23.73 -7.15
CA LYS A 38 -10.12 -24.90 -7.92
C LYS A 38 -8.75 -25.27 -7.40
N VAL A 39 -8.65 -26.46 -6.80
CA VAL A 39 -7.37 -27.06 -6.45
C VAL A 39 -6.54 -27.07 -7.73
N ALA A 40 -5.43 -26.36 -7.71
CA ALA A 40 -4.51 -26.28 -8.82
C ALA A 40 -4.10 -27.72 -9.18
N LYS A 41 -4.38 -28.13 -10.41
CA LYS A 41 -3.87 -29.39 -10.96
C LYS A 41 -2.35 -29.33 -10.83
N ALA A 42 -1.76 -30.34 -10.22
CA ALA A 42 -0.32 -30.51 -10.16
C ALA A 42 0.25 -30.41 -11.58
N VAL A 43 1.07 -29.39 -11.81
CA VAL A 43 1.83 -29.23 -13.05
C VAL A 43 2.78 -30.43 -13.13
N PRO A 44 2.92 -31.09 -14.30
CA PRO A 44 3.87 -32.17 -14.44
C PRO A 44 5.26 -31.67 -14.06
N LYS A 45 5.97 -32.46 -13.27
CA LYS A 45 7.34 -32.15 -12.84
C LYS A 45 8.24 -32.20 -14.07
N GLU A 46 8.47 -31.04 -14.68
CA GLU A 46 9.54 -30.91 -15.67
C GLU A 46 10.87 -31.18 -14.98
N GLU A 47 11.77 -31.88 -15.69
CA GLU A 47 13.05 -32.32 -15.18
C GLU A 47 13.85 -31.14 -14.66
N VAL A 48 14.10 -31.17 -13.36
CA VAL A 48 14.83 -30.12 -12.64
C VAL A 48 16.27 -30.10 -13.17
N VAL A 49 16.66 -29.04 -13.84
CA VAL A 49 18.06 -28.79 -14.17
C VAL A 49 18.82 -28.68 -12.83
N LYS A 50 19.50 -29.75 -12.46
CA LYS A 50 20.31 -29.85 -11.25
C LYS A 50 21.57 -29.00 -11.46
N GLY A 51 21.48 -27.71 -11.14
CA GLY A 51 22.66 -26.87 -11.05
C GLY A 51 23.62 -27.32 -9.92
N PRO A 52 24.82 -26.75 -9.83
CA PRO A 52 25.82 -27.12 -8.85
C PRO A 52 25.27 -27.08 -7.42
N ALA A 53 25.74 -28.00 -6.57
CA ALA A 53 25.35 -28.07 -5.16
C ALA A 53 25.74 -26.79 -4.42
N LEU A 54 24.79 -26.17 -3.71
CA LEU A 54 24.99 -24.93 -2.98
C LEU A 54 25.54 -25.18 -1.58
N LYS A 55 26.58 -24.44 -1.19
CA LYS A 55 27.02 -24.35 0.21
C LYS A 55 26.16 -23.31 0.95
N PRO A 56 26.04 -23.38 2.28
CA PRO A 56 25.34 -22.36 3.07
C PRO A 56 25.90 -20.95 2.79
N GLY A 57 25.01 -20.03 2.40
CA GLY A 57 25.39 -18.67 2.04
C GLY A 57 25.85 -18.46 0.61
N GLN A 58 25.69 -19.47 -0.27
CA GLN A 58 25.88 -19.35 -1.71
C GLN A 58 24.53 -19.31 -2.43
N VAL A 59 24.48 -18.60 -3.53
CA VAL A 59 23.33 -18.52 -4.44
C VAL A 59 23.76 -18.77 -5.87
N ARG A 60 22.83 -19.23 -6.69
CA ARG A 60 23.05 -19.41 -8.12
C ARG A 60 22.83 -18.10 -8.83
N VAL A 61 23.67 -17.82 -9.82
CA VAL A 61 23.48 -16.78 -10.80
C VAL A 61 22.81 -17.40 -12.02
N TYR A 62 21.71 -16.83 -12.43
CA TYR A 62 20.93 -17.30 -13.57
C TYR A 62 21.17 -16.41 -14.79
N SER A 63 21.15 -17.00 -15.98
CA SER A 63 21.14 -16.26 -17.24
C SER A 63 19.75 -15.60 -17.48
N VAL A 64 19.68 -14.75 -18.46
CA VAL A 64 18.40 -14.19 -18.95
C VAL A 64 17.46 -15.30 -19.48
N GLU A 65 18.02 -16.45 -19.86
CA GLU A 65 17.29 -17.62 -20.32
C GLU A 65 16.79 -18.54 -19.18
N GLY A 66 17.17 -18.23 -17.95
CA GLY A 66 16.77 -18.99 -16.76
C GLY A 66 17.71 -20.15 -16.38
N GLU A 67 18.81 -20.31 -17.10
CA GLU A 67 19.81 -21.36 -16.81
C GLU A 67 20.76 -20.95 -15.70
N PRO A 68 21.13 -21.85 -14.77
CA PRO A 68 22.11 -21.57 -13.73
C PRO A 68 23.52 -21.58 -14.34
N LEU A 69 24.23 -20.44 -14.33
CA LEU A 69 25.57 -20.26 -14.89
C LEU A 69 26.66 -20.59 -13.84
N LYS A 70 26.62 -19.92 -12.71
CA LYS A 70 27.66 -19.99 -11.66
C LYS A 70 27.06 -19.80 -10.27
N THR A 71 27.90 -20.00 -9.25
CA THR A 71 27.54 -19.74 -7.85
C THR A 71 28.32 -18.54 -7.34
N VAL A 72 27.68 -17.69 -6.56
CA VAL A 72 28.27 -16.51 -5.92
C VAL A 72 28.02 -16.54 -4.42
N ASP A 73 29.03 -16.16 -3.63
CA ASP A 73 28.89 -16.00 -2.19
C ASP A 73 28.11 -14.73 -1.86
N LEU A 74 27.06 -14.87 -1.05
CA LEU A 74 26.33 -13.72 -0.54
C LEU A 74 27.19 -12.89 0.42
N PRO A 75 27.10 -11.55 0.33
CA PRO A 75 27.71 -10.64 1.29
C PRO A 75 27.33 -10.94 2.74
N ALA A 76 28.18 -10.59 3.70
CA ALA A 76 27.94 -10.80 5.13
C ALA A 76 26.64 -10.20 5.64
N VAL A 77 26.16 -9.12 5.00
CA VAL A 77 24.91 -8.45 5.31
C VAL A 77 23.70 -9.39 5.24
N PHE A 78 23.69 -10.38 4.34
CA PHE A 78 22.62 -11.37 4.20
C PHE A 78 22.62 -12.44 5.30
N ARG A 79 23.66 -12.50 6.12
CA ARG A 79 23.79 -13.42 7.27
C ARG A 79 23.38 -12.77 8.59
N SER A 80 22.94 -11.51 8.55
CA SER A 80 22.50 -10.77 9.74
C SER A 80 21.26 -11.41 10.36
N GLU A 81 21.10 -11.25 11.67
CA GLU A 81 19.90 -11.70 12.38
C GLU A 81 18.64 -10.94 11.90
N VAL A 82 17.56 -11.67 11.68
CA VAL A 82 16.27 -11.07 11.23
C VAL A 82 15.53 -10.47 12.41
N ARG A 83 15.69 -9.18 12.65
CA ARG A 83 15.03 -8.41 13.72
C ARG A 83 13.80 -7.66 13.22
N ARG A 84 12.63 -8.26 13.38
CA ARG A 84 11.35 -7.67 12.96
C ARG A 84 10.99 -6.39 13.71
N ASP A 85 11.41 -6.25 14.96
CA ASP A 85 11.20 -5.06 15.79
C ASP A 85 11.87 -3.82 15.18
N LEU A 86 13.15 -3.93 14.82
CA LEU A 86 13.90 -2.84 14.18
C LEU A 86 13.34 -2.49 12.80
N ILE A 87 13.00 -3.51 12.00
CA ILE A 87 12.40 -3.31 10.68
C ILE A 87 11.09 -2.52 10.80
N ARG A 88 10.18 -2.92 11.69
CA ARG A 88 8.89 -2.23 11.90
C ARG A 88 9.08 -0.81 12.41
N ARG A 89 10.02 -0.59 13.30
CA ARG A 89 10.36 0.75 13.82
C ARG A 89 10.86 1.65 12.70
N ALA A 90 11.80 1.17 11.87
CA ALA A 90 12.35 1.90 10.74
C ALA A 90 11.26 2.23 9.71
N VAL A 91 10.47 1.25 9.28
CA VAL A 91 9.38 1.45 8.31
C VAL A 91 8.34 2.45 8.84
N THR A 92 7.97 2.36 10.12
CA THR A 92 7.04 3.31 10.74
C THR A 92 7.61 4.73 10.73
N ALA A 93 8.93 4.89 10.96
CA ALA A 93 9.58 6.20 10.89
C ALA A 93 9.59 6.74 9.46
N PHE A 94 9.96 5.95 8.46
CA PHE A 94 9.92 6.36 7.04
C PHE A 94 8.51 6.78 6.60
N GLN A 95 7.49 5.99 6.96
CA GLN A 95 6.11 6.30 6.64
C GLN A 95 5.61 7.58 7.34
N ALA A 96 6.05 7.83 8.57
CA ALA A 96 5.71 9.04 9.29
C ALA A 96 6.36 10.28 8.67
N ASN A 97 7.63 10.17 8.25
CA ASN A 97 8.43 11.28 7.75
C ASN A 97 7.96 11.81 6.39
N ARG A 98 7.30 10.99 5.57
CA ARG A 98 6.74 11.43 4.28
C ARG A 98 5.30 11.95 4.38
N ARG A 99 4.72 12.01 5.60
CA ARG A 99 3.36 12.55 5.78
C ARG A 99 3.37 14.05 5.67
N GLN A 100 2.47 14.57 4.85
CA GLN A 100 2.25 16.00 4.75
C GLN A 100 1.46 16.50 5.97
N PRO A 101 1.83 17.61 6.60
CA PRO A 101 1.07 18.25 7.67
C PRO A 101 -0.37 18.53 7.22
N TYR A 102 -1.31 18.22 8.08
CA TYR A 102 -2.73 18.38 7.79
C TYR A 102 -3.46 18.94 9.01
N GLY A 103 -4.26 19.97 8.78
CA GLY A 103 -5.13 20.58 9.80
C GLY A 103 -6.07 21.61 9.18
N PRO A 104 -7.16 21.96 9.87
CA PRO A 104 -8.01 23.07 9.50
C PRO A 104 -7.29 24.39 9.74
N ASN A 105 -7.84 25.49 9.19
CA ASN A 105 -7.40 26.82 9.51
C ASN A 105 -7.52 27.06 11.03
N GLN A 106 -6.54 27.74 11.65
CA GLN A 106 -6.51 28.00 13.10
C GLN A 106 -7.75 28.73 13.61
N ARG A 107 -8.32 29.61 12.79
CA ARG A 107 -9.55 30.37 13.11
C ARG A 107 -10.84 29.68 12.62
N SER A 108 -10.77 28.42 12.18
CA SER A 108 -11.96 27.69 11.74
C SER A 108 -12.97 27.56 12.87
N GLY A 109 -14.21 28.04 12.62
CA GLY A 109 -15.29 28.08 13.61
C GLY A 109 -15.18 29.21 14.64
N ALA A 110 -14.16 30.08 14.56
CA ALA A 110 -13.93 31.20 15.51
C ALA A 110 -13.89 32.56 14.82
N ARG A 111 -14.35 32.67 13.55
CA ARG A 111 -14.29 33.96 12.80
C ARG A 111 -15.46 34.89 13.07
N HIS A 112 -16.52 34.41 13.72
CA HIS A 112 -17.70 35.20 14.01
C HIS A 112 -17.43 36.21 15.14
N SER A 113 -18.01 37.42 15.02
CA SER A 113 -18.10 38.36 16.13
C SER A 113 -19.19 37.87 17.09
N VAL A 114 -18.84 37.72 18.35
CA VAL A 114 -19.75 37.17 19.36
C VAL A 114 -19.75 38.06 20.61
N ARG A 115 -20.86 38.02 21.35
CA ARG A 115 -20.99 38.59 22.68
C ARG A 115 -21.38 37.49 23.68
N TRP A 116 -21.01 37.73 24.92
CA TRP A 116 -21.40 36.88 26.05
C TRP A 116 -22.58 37.51 26.76
N SER A 117 -23.59 36.74 27.09
CA SER A 117 -24.73 37.22 27.84
C SER A 117 -24.42 37.54 29.32
N GLY A 118 -23.31 37.05 29.86
CA GLY A 118 -22.97 37.21 31.25
C GLY A 118 -23.79 36.35 32.22
N LYS A 119 -23.75 36.69 33.51
CA LYS A 119 -24.49 36.03 34.57
C LYS A 119 -25.84 36.75 34.81
N GLY A 120 -26.84 36.02 35.33
CA GLY A 120 -28.10 36.60 35.79
C GLY A 120 -29.16 36.89 34.75
N HIS A 121 -28.96 36.45 33.48
CA HIS A 121 -29.90 36.71 32.40
C HIS A 121 -30.86 35.51 32.06
N GLY A 122 -30.87 34.47 32.86
CA GLY A 122 -31.72 33.30 32.63
C GLY A 122 -31.40 32.45 31.37
N VAL A 123 -30.37 32.80 30.63
CA VAL A 123 -29.94 32.13 29.40
C VAL A 123 -28.57 31.44 29.56
N SER A 124 -28.32 30.41 28.78
CA SER A 124 -27.03 29.71 28.80
C SER A 124 -25.88 30.69 28.41
N ARG A 125 -24.74 30.55 29.08
CA ARG A 125 -23.53 31.39 28.90
C ARG A 125 -22.74 31.03 27.65
N VAL A 126 -23.40 30.67 26.56
CA VAL A 126 -22.78 30.37 25.28
C VAL A 126 -22.56 31.68 24.52
N PRO A 127 -21.39 31.90 23.91
CA PRO A 127 -21.18 33.05 23.02
C PRO A 127 -22.22 33.04 21.89
N ARG A 128 -22.83 34.18 21.65
CA ARG A 128 -23.89 34.36 20.64
C ARG A 128 -23.48 35.43 19.63
N LEU A 129 -24.02 35.33 18.42
CA LEU A 129 -23.87 36.37 17.40
C LEU A 129 -24.47 37.69 17.93
N ARG A 130 -23.91 38.81 17.47
CA ARG A 130 -24.36 40.14 17.93
C ARG A 130 -25.81 40.42 17.59
N ASP A 131 -26.25 39.96 16.43
CA ASP A 131 -27.56 40.25 15.83
C ASP A 131 -28.61 39.15 16.08
N GLY A 132 -28.38 38.26 17.07
CA GLY A 132 -29.31 37.17 17.33
C GLY A 132 -29.04 36.36 18.57
N SER A 133 -29.89 35.39 18.78
CA SER A 133 -29.78 34.40 19.87
C SER A 133 -28.93 33.16 19.50
N THR A 134 -28.45 33.06 18.26
CA THR A 134 -27.70 31.91 17.75
C THR A 134 -26.34 31.81 18.43
N GLY A 135 -26.07 30.66 19.06
CA GLY A 135 -24.75 30.34 19.63
C GLY A 135 -23.71 30.18 18.53
N ALA A 136 -22.50 30.69 18.75
CA ALA A 136 -21.37 30.60 17.81
C ALA A 136 -20.05 30.42 18.55
N GLN A 137 -18.99 30.06 17.86
CA GLN A 137 -17.62 29.82 18.35
C GLN A 137 -17.46 28.65 19.34
N ALA A 138 -18.40 28.39 20.22
CA ALA A 138 -18.28 27.32 21.20
C ALA A 138 -18.27 25.94 20.52
N PRO A 139 -17.55 24.94 21.05
CA PRO A 139 -17.49 23.60 20.45
C PRO A 139 -18.82 22.88 20.30
N GLY A 140 -19.79 23.18 21.18
CA GLY A 140 -21.14 22.59 21.16
C GLY A 140 -22.14 23.26 20.23
N THR A 141 -21.75 24.34 19.52
CA THR A 141 -22.64 25.08 18.62
C THR A 141 -22.50 24.60 17.18
N VAL A 142 -23.57 24.71 16.38
CA VAL A 142 -23.54 24.40 14.96
C VAL A 142 -22.57 25.34 14.25
N GLY A 143 -21.59 24.80 13.54
CA GLY A 143 -20.52 25.59 12.90
C GLY A 143 -19.48 26.19 13.86
N GLY A 144 -19.50 25.85 15.15
CA GLY A 144 -18.51 26.24 16.13
C GLY A 144 -17.15 25.57 15.90
N ARG A 145 -16.14 26.05 16.62
CA ARG A 145 -14.79 25.47 16.55
C ARG A 145 -14.76 24.07 17.13
N ARG A 146 -13.91 23.20 16.59
CA ARG A 146 -13.63 21.92 17.24
C ARG A 146 -12.78 22.16 18.49
N ALA A 147 -13.10 21.44 19.59
CA ALA A 147 -12.34 21.52 20.84
C ALA A 147 -10.86 21.10 20.66
N HIS A 148 -10.64 19.99 19.96
CA HIS A 148 -9.32 19.42 19.69
C HIS A 148 -9.17 19.12 18.18
N PRO A 149 -8.99 20.15 17.33
CA PRO A 149 -8.76 19.95 15.92
C PRO A 149 -7.35 19.38 15.67
N PRO A 150 -7.14 18.65 14.57
CA PRO A 150 -5.79 18.33 14.13
C PRO A 150 -5.05 19.63 13.81
N ARG A 151 -3.78 19.72 14.21
CA ARG A 151 -2.95 20.91 13.99
C ARG A 151 -1.84 20.62 13.00
N VAL A 152 -1.51 21.58 12.14
CA VAL A 152 -0.36 21.53 11.24
C VAL A 152 0.97 21.57 11.98
N ASP A 153 1.03 22.22 13.13
CA ASP A 153 2.22 22.33 13.98
C ASP A 153 2.63 21.02 14.65
N ARG A 154 1.81 19.99 14.52
CA ARG A 154 2.13 18.66 15.08
C ARG A 154 3.41 18.13 14.46
N VAL A 155 4.36 17.73 15.30
CA VAL A 155 5.59 17.06 14.85
C VAL A 155 5.26 15.64 14.37
N TRP A 156 5.31 15.43 13.06
CA TRP A 156 5.06 14.14 12.41
C TRP A 156 6.32 13.31 12.28
N VAL A 157 7.47 13.99 12.27
CA VAL A 157 8.78 13.38 12.06
C VAL A 157 9.13 12.45 13.22
N LYS A 158 9.51 11.21 12.88
CA LYS A 158 10.05 10.24 13.82
C LYS A 158 11.53 10.05 13.52
N LYS A 159 12.37 10.43 14.47
CA LYS A 159 13.82 10.20 14.38
C LYS A 159 14.13 8.73 14.64
N ILE A 160 15.11 8.22 13.92
CA ILE A 160 15.72 6.91 14.13
C ILE A 160 17.23 7.07 13.99
N ASN A 161 18.00 6.40 14.82
CA ASN A 161 19.45 6.46 14.79
C ASN A 161 19.98 5.85 13.49
N ALA A 162 21.11 6.37 13.01
CA ALA A 162 21.73 5.89 11.78
C ALA A 162 22.11 4.40 11.87
N GLN A 163 22.66 3.96 13.00
CA GLN A 163 22.99 2.56 13.26
C GLN A 163 21.75 1.67 13.26
N GLU A 164 20.66 2.05 13.99
CA GLU A 164 19.40 1.31 13.97
C GLU A 164 18.81 1.18 12.57
N ARG A 165 18.93 2.24 11.76
CA ARG A 165 18.48 2.25 10.37
C ARG A 165 19.31 1.30 9.50
N GLY A 166 20.64 1.26 9.69
CA GLY A 166 21.54 0.32 9.05
C GLY A 166 21.21 -1.13 9.41
N LEU A 167 21.11 -1.43 10.71
CA LEU A 167 20.74 -2.76 11.21
C LEU A 167 19.35 -3.21 10.71
N ALA A 168 18.37 -2.30 10.66
CA ALA A 168 17.05 -2.63 10.13
C ALA A 168 17.08 -2.98 8.63
N ARG A 169 17.94 -2.29 7.85
CA ARG A 169 18.16 -2.59 6.43
C ARG A 169 18.83 -3.95 6.27
N ASN A 170 19.89 -4.20 7.02
CA ASN A 170 20.64 -5.46 6.98
C ASN A 170 19.75 -6.65 7.40
N ALA A 171 18.99 -6.51 8.48
CA ALA A 171 18.00 -7.50 8.90
C ALA A 171 16.93 -7.77 7.84
N ALA A 172 16.49 -6.73 7.11
CA ALA A 172 15.54 -6.89 6.02
C ALA A 172 16.16 -7.59 4.80
N LEU A 173 17.44 -7.34 4.47
CA LEU A 173 18.18 -8.08 3.43
C LEU A 173 18.37 -9.54 3.79
N ALA A 174 18.75 -9.84 5.04
CA ALA A 174 18.88 -11.21 5.51
C ALA A 174 17.59 -12.02 5.35
N ALA A 175 16.44 -11.38 5.60
CA ALA A 175 15.14 -12.01 5.45
C ALA A 175 14.77 -12.39 4.00
N LEU A 176 15.43 -11.82 2.98
CA LEU A 176 15.20 -12.17 1.57
C LEU A 176 15.83 -13.53 1.19
N SER A 177 16.81 -13.98 1.95
CA SER A 177 17.47 -15.27 1.72
C SER A 177 16.72 -16.46 2.36
N ASP A 178 15.73 -16.20 3.21
CA ASP A 178 14.93 -17.23 3.87
C ASP A 178 13.64 -17.55 3.09
N PRO A 179 13.57 -18.72 2.42
CA PRO A 179 12.39 -19.11 1.64
C PRO A 179 11.13 -19.23 2.50
N VAL A 180 11.26 -19.57 3.79
CA VAL A 180 10.12 -19.68 4.70
C VAL A 180 9.51 -18.30 4.97
N LEU A 181 10.34 -17.27 5.16
CA LEU A 181 9.85 -15.91 5.35
C LEU A 181 9.23 -15.35 4.08
N VAL A 182 9.81 -15.62 2.91
CA VAL A 182 9.30 -15.15 1.61
C VAL A 182 7.95 -15.80 1.29
N SER A 183 7.82 -17.10 1.48
CA SER A 183 6.56 -17.82 1.27
C SER A 183 5.48 -17.42 2.29
N SER A 184 5.84 -17.22 3.56
CA SER A 184 4.90 -16.80 4.61
C SER A 184 4.30 -15.42 4.34
N ARG A 185 5.02 -14.56 3.64
CA ARG A 185 4.53 -13.27 3.16
C ARG A 185 3.51 -13.41 2.02
N GLY A 186 3.42 -14.58 1.40
CA GLY A 186 2.49 -14.90 0.31
C GLY A 186 3.07 -14.69 -1.08
N HIS A 187 4.38 -14.58 -1.22
CA HIS A 187 5.05 -14.62 -2.53
C HIS A 187 5.00 -16.03 -3.12
N ARG A 188 4.95 -16.09 -4.45
CA ARG A 188 4.94 -17.34 -5.22
C ARG A 188 6.20 -17.42 -6.05
N PHE A 189 6.92 -18.49 -5.92
CA PHE A 189 8.16 -18.76 -6.64
C PHE A 189 8.41 -20.27 -6.70
N ASP A 190 9.18 -20.71 -7.66
CA ASP A 190 9.52 -22.11 -7.79
C ASP A 190 10.50 -22.55 -6.68
N SER A 191 10.23 -23.73 -6.10
CA SER A 191 11.02 -24.27 -4.99
C SER A 191 12.49 -24.57 -5.34
N HIS A 192 12.83 -24.58 -6.62
CA HIS A 192 14.18 -24.83 -7.13
C HIS A 192 15.08 -23.60 -7.15
N LEU A 193 14.49 -22.42 -7.02
CA LEU A 193 15.22 -21.17 -7.03
C LEU A 193 15.98 -20.97 -5.73
N SER A 194 17.25 -20.57 -5.86
CA SER A 194 18.01 -20.06 -4.71
C SER A 194 17.60 -18.62 -4.42
N LEU A 195 17.33 -18.31 -3.14
CA LEU A 195 16.96 -16.96 -2.73
C LEU A 195 18.13 -16.28 -2.01
N PRO A 196 18.30 -14.97 -2.23
CA PRO A 196 17.66 -14.14 -3.27
C PRO A 196 18.05 -14.60 -4.68
N VAL A 197 17.19 -14.37 -5.67
CA VAL A 197 17.50 -14.70 -7.07
C VAL A 197 18.54 -13.73 -7.59
N VAL A 198 19.60 -14.23 -8.21
CA VAL A 198 20.67 -13.41 -8.79
C VAL A 198 20.70 -13.64 -10.29
N LEU A 199 20.69 -12.56 -11.06
CA LEU A 199 20.82 -12.55 -12.52
C LEU A 199 22.17 -12.01 -12.96
N GLU A 200 22.62 -12.45 -14.11
CA GLU A 200 23.80 -11.88 -14.76
C GLU A 200 23.59 -10.42 -15.15
N ASP A 201 24.66 -9.66 -15.27
CA ASP A 201 24.62 -8.22 -15.61
C ASP A 201 24.15 -7.97 -17.06
N ALA A 202 24.04 -9.00 -17.90
CA ALA A 202 23.46 -8.89 -19.25
C ALA A 202 22.05 -8.29 -19.24
N ILE A 203 21.27 -8.44 -18.14
CA ILE A 203 19.97 -7.82 -17.99
C ILE A 203 20.01 -6.28 -18.05
N GLU A 204 21.12 -5.67 -17.64
CA GLU A 204 21.31 -4.21 -17.64
C GLU A 204 21.68 -3.69 -19.03
N SER A 205 22.19 -4.56 -19.93
CA SER A 205 22.53 -4.22 -21.30
C SER A 205 21.39 -4.43 -22.30
N LEU A 206 20.28 -5.04 -21.87
CA LEU A 206 19.12 -5.23 -22.73
C LEU A 206 18.43 -3.89 -23.01
N GLU A 207 18.43 -3.49 -24.27
CA GLU A 207 17.73 -2.29 -24.76
C GLU A 207 16.70 -2.68 -25.83
N PRO A 208 15.57 -3.26 -25.46
CA PRO A 208 14.54 -3.60 -26.42
C PRO A 208 13.90 -2.32 -26.96
N GLU A 209 13.91 -2.17 -28.28
CA GLU A 209 13.31 -1.04 -28.98
C GLU A 209 11.78 -1.06 -28.83
N GLU A 210 11.17 -2.24 -28.96
CA GLU A 210 9.73 -2.46 -28.81
C GLU A 210 9.42 -3.64 -27.91
N GLY A 211 8.26 -3.59 -27.21
CA GLY A 211 7.78 -4.72 -26.41
C GLY A 211 8.56 -5.01 -25.13
N ALA A 212 9.34 -4.08 -24.59
CA ALA A 212 10.18 -4.25 -23.42
C ALA A 212 9.50 -4.96 -22.23
N THR A 213 8.27 -4.59 -21.94
CA THR A 213 7.50 -5.24 -20.83
C THR A 213 7.16 -6.70 -21.14
N ARG A 214 6.95 -7.05 -22.40
CA ARG A 214 6.67 -8.45 -22.81
C ARG A 214 7.93 -9.29 -22.65
N GLU A 215 9.08 -8.75 -23.02
CA GLU A 215 10.37 -9.42 -22.82
C GLU A 215 10.69 -9.59 -21.33
N GLY A 216 10.46 -8.54 -20.52
CA GLY A 216 10.59 -8.65 -19.06
C GLY A 216 9.69 -9.73 -18.46
N LEU A 217 8.45 -9.89 -18.94
CA LEU A 217 7.57 -10.99 -18.53
C LEU A 217 8.10 -12.36 -18.96
N ALA A 218 8.64 -12.47 -20.18
CA ALA A 218 9.20 -13.73 -20.68
C ALA A 218 10.42 -14.18 -19.84
N ILE A 219 11.28 -13.22 -19.43
CA ILE A 219 12.41 -13.50 -18.53
C ILE A 219 11.89 -14.01 -17.18
N LEU A 220 10.89 -13.35 -16.59
CA LEU A 220 10.31 -13.81 -15.31
C LEU A 220 9.60 -15.16 -15.40
N GLU A 221 9.04 -15.49 -16.56
CA GLU A 221 8.43 -16.80 -16.82
C GLU A 221 9.48 -17.90 -16.86
N ARG A 222 10.58 -17.69 -17.58
CA ARG A 222 11.72 -18.61 -17.63
C ARG A 222 12.35 -18.86 -16.26
N LEU A 223 12.38 -17.82 -15.42
CA LEU A 223 12.84 -17.89 -14.03
C LEU A 223 11.83 -18.48 -13.05
N GLY A 224 10.60 -18.81 -13.46
CA GLY A 224 9.56 -19.28 -12.53
C GLY A 224 9.04 -18.24 -11.54
N LEU A 225 9.16 -16.94 -11.85
CA LEU A 225 8.73 -15.81 -11.00
C LEU A 225 7.43 -15.15 -11.48
N ARG A 226 6.90 -15.57 -12.63
CA ARG A 226 5.70 -14.97 -13.23
C ARG A 226 4.46 -15.09 -12.34
N GLU A 227 4.30 -16.20 -11.63
CA GLU A 227 3.15 -16.42 -10.76
C GLU A 227 3.01 -15.33 -9.67
N ASP A 228 4.11 -14.75 -9.21
CA ASP A 228 4.07 -13.67 -8.22
C ASP A 228 3.56 -12.36 -8.81
N VAL A 229 3.89 -12.07 -10.06
CA VAL A 229 3.38 -10.92 -10.81
C VAL A 229 1.88 -11.08 -11.08
N ASP A 230 1.45 -12.27 -11.50
CA ASP A 230 0.04 -12.58 -11.73
C ASP A 230 -0.75 -12.50 -10.42
N ARG A 231 -0.22 -12.97 -9.29
CA ARG A 231 -0.79 -12.79 -7.96
C ARG A 231 -1.01 -11.31 -7.64
N ALA A 232 -0.05 -10.45 -7.95
CA ALA A 232 -0.16 -9.02 -7.72
C ALA A 232 -1.21 -8.37 -8.63
N LYS A 233 -1.29 -8.80 -9.89
CA LYS A 233 -2.31 -8.37 -10.87
C LYS A 233 -3.72 -8.73 -10.41
N ASP A 234 -3.93 -9.98 -10.01
CA ASP A 234 -5.23 -10.49 -9.54
C ASP A 234 -5.65 -9.86 -8.21
N GLY A 235 -4.67 -9.53 -7.37
CA GLY A 235 -4.87 -8.83 -6.10
C GLY A 235 -5.21 -7.34 -6.23
N ARG A 236 -5.16 -6.77 -7.43
CA ARG A 236 -5.46 -5.37 -7.69
C ARG A 236 -6.96 -5.12 -7.57
N HIS A 237 -7.36 -4.25 -6.65
CA HIS A 237 -8.76 -3.96 -6.40
C HIS A 237 -8.98 -2.51 -5.99
N VAL A 238 -10.26 -2.06 -6.09
CA VAL A 238 -10.65 -0.73 -5.63
C VAL A 238 -10.53 -0.66 -4.11
N ARG A 239 -9.76 0.32 -3.63
CA ARG A 239 -9.50 0.55 -2.20
C ARG A 239 -10.80 0.84 -1.44
N ALA A 240 -10.94 0.27 -0.26
CA ALA A 240 -11.96 0.67 0.69
C ALA A 240 -11.68 2.09 1.24
N GLY A 241 -12.73 2.78 1.64
CA GLY A 241 -12.66 4.09 2.26
C GLY A 241 -12.43 5.26 1.30
N ARG A 242 -12.26 6.45 1.86
CA ARG A 242 -12.20 7.72 1.13
C ARG A 242 -10.91 7.95 0.33
N GLY A 243 -9.88 7.13 0.54
CA GLY A 243 -8.63 7.20 -0.23
C GLY A 243 -8.84 7.08 -1.74
N LYS A 244 -9.86 6.32 -2.18
CA LYS A 244 -10.24 6.17 -3.59
C LYS A 244 -10.68 7.47 -4.25
N MET A 245 -11.28 8.39 -3.48
CA MET A 245 -11.73 9.71 -3.94
C MET A 245 -10.60 10.75 -3.95
N ARG A 246 -9.44 10.40 -3.40
CA ARG A 246 -8.26 11.28 -3.26
C ARG A 246 -7.10 10.85 -4.15
N GLY A 247 -7.38 10.39 -5.37
CA GLY A 247 -6.37 9.95 -6.34
C GLY A 247 -5.74 8.57 -6.07
N ARG A 248 -6.13 7.86 -5.00
CA ARG A 248 -5.62 6.53 -4.65
C ARG A 248 -6.69 5.44 -4.83
N ARG A 249 -7.27 5.36 -6.01
CA ARG A 249 -8.41 4.47 -6.30
C ARG A 249 -8.06 3.00 -6.11
N LEU A 250 -6.94 2.56 -6.64
CA LEU A 250 -6.54 1.16 -6.65
C LEU A 250 -5.61 0.84 -5.46
N ARG A 251 -5.73 -0.37 -4.95
CA ARG A 251 -4.77 -1.00 -4.07
C ARG A 251 -4.21 -2.20 -4.81
N GLU A 252 -2.88 -2.27 -4.83
CA GLU A 252 -2.12 -3.31 -5.51
C GLU A 252 -1.13 -3.94 -4.52
N PRO A 253 -1.09 -5.27 -4.42
CA PRO A 253 -0.09 -5.96 -3.64
C PRO A 253 1.32 -5.70 -4.19
N ARG A 254 2.32 -5.68 -3.33
CA ARG A 254 3.71 -5.65 -3.77
C ARG A 254 4.12 -7.03 -4.27
N SER A 255 4.81 -7.05 -5.39
CA SER A 255 5.45 -8.20 -5.99
C SER A 255 6.97 -8.09 -5.87
N LEU A 256 7.68 -8.48 -6.89
CA LEU A 256 9.13 -8.53 -6.97
C LEU A 256 9.79 -7.19 -6.66
N LEU A 257 10.96 -7.27 -6.07
CA LEU A 257 11.91 -6.18 -5.98
C LEU A 257 13.08 -6.51 -6.92
N VAL A 258 13.33 -5.68 -7.90
CA VAL A 258 14.47 -5.82 -8.81
C VAL A 258 15.53 -4.81 -8.40
N VAL A 259 16.72 -5.29 -8.05
CA VAL A 259 17.84 -4.46 -7.60
C VAL A 259 18.96 -4.57 -8.61
N VAL A 260 19.27 -3.48 -9.29
CA VAL A 260 20.23 -3.41 -10.39
C VAL A 260 21.12 -2.19 -10.23
N LYS A 261 22.31 -2.24 -10.78
CA LYS A 261 23.28 -1.14 -10.71
C LYS A 261 22.72 0.09 -11.46
N GLU A 262 22.18 -0.10 -12.67
CA GLU A 262 21.60 0.94 -13.51
C GLU A 262 20.08 0.74 -13.67
N PRO A 263 19.26 1.36 -12.81
CA PRO A 263 17.82 1.08 -12.79
C PRO A 263 17.06 1.66 -14.00
N GLU A 264 17.59 2.67 -14.69
CA GLU A 264 16.87 3.39 -15.75
C GLU A 264 16.56 2.50 -16.96
N LYS A 265 17.53 1.70 -17.39
CA LYS A 265 17.37 0.76 -18.50
C LYS A 265 16.40 -0.36 -18.15
N VAL A 266 16.64 -0.99 -17.01
CA VAL A 266 15.85 -2.13 -16.53
C VAL A 266 14.42 -1.73 -16.14
N ARG A 267 14.19 -0.45 -15.80
CA ARG A 267 12.85 0.05 -15.51
C ARG A 267 11.91 -0.04 -16.72
N ARG A 268 12.41 0.04 -17.95
CA ARG A 268 11.60 -0.16 -19.15
C ARG A 268 11.05 -1.58 -19.27
N LEU A 269 11.85 -2.57 -18.82
CA LEU A 269 11.49 -4.00 -18.82
C LEU A 269 10.43 -4.30 -17.73
N PHE A 270 10.68 -3.90 -16.48
CA PHE A 270 9.92 -4.37 -15.32
C PHE A 270 9.05 -3.31 -14.66
N GLY A 271 9.31 -2.03 -14.85
CA GLY A 271 8.66 -0.95 -14.09
C GLY A 271 7.15 -0.83 -14.31
N ASN A 272 6.62 -1.35 -15.43
CA ASN A 272 5.18 -1.37 -15.71
C ASN A 272 4.47 -2.64 -15.22
N LEU A 273 5.20 -3.61 -14.70
CA LEU A 273 4.63 -4.85 -14.17
C LEU A 273 3.94 -4.61 -12.82
N PRO A 274 2.81 -5.28 -12.54
CA PRO A 274 2.05 -5.11 -11.30
C PRO A 274 2.89 -5.39 -10.05
N GLY A 275 2.99 -4.39 -9.16
CA GLY A 275 3.65 -4.51 -7.87
C GLY A 275 5.18 -4.62 -7.89
N VAL A 276 5.80 -4.63 -9.07
CA VAL A 276 7.26 -4.68 -9.23
C VAL A 276 7.86 -3.30 -8.98
N GLU A 277 9.00 -3.27 -8.29
CA GLU A 277 9.80 -2.06 -8.07
C GLU A 277 11.24 -2.31 -8.53
N VAL A 278 11.80 -1.37 -9.30
CA VAL A 278 13.19 -1.41 -9.77
C VAL A 278 13.96 -0.31 -9.05
N VAL A 279 15.02 -0.70 -8.35
CA VAL A 279 15.79 0.20 -7.46
C VAL A 279 17.28 -0.09 -7.58
N SER A 280 18.12 0.96 -7.44
CA SER A 280 19.58 0.76 -7.27
C SER A 280 19.93 0.35 -5.84
N PRO A 281 21.07 -0.28 -5.61
CA PRO A 281 21.56 -0.60 -4.26
C PRO A 281 21.59 0.62 -3.34
N ALA A 282 22.01 1.79 -3.83
CA ALA A 282 22.02 3.03 -3.07
C ALA A 282 20.65 3.49 -2.58
N GLY A 283 19.58 3.17 -3.33
CA GLY A 283 18.20 3.49 -2.97
C GLY A 283 17.54 2.53 -2.00
N LEU A 284 18.20 1.41 -1.64
CA LEU A 284 17.63 0.41 -0.75
C LEU A 284 17.44 0.93 0.67
N ASN A 285 16.22 0.79 1.18
CA ASN A 285 15.87 1.08 2.55
C ASN A 285 14.96 0.00 3.13
N ALA A 286 14.78 0.00 4.44
CA ALA A 286 13.96 -1.00 5.14
C ALA A 286 12.50 -1.01 4.66
N GLU A 287 11.95 0.10 4.15
CA GLU A 287 10.57 0.14 3.66
C GLU A 287 10.42 -0.57 2.30
N ILE A 288 11.40 -0.42 1.41
CA ILE A 288 11.41 -1.09 0.10
C ILE A 288 11.60 -2.59 0.27
N LEU A 289 12.55 -2.99 1.15
CA LEU A 289 12.84 -4.40 1.43
C LEU A 289 11.73 -5.11 2.21
N ALA A 290 11.07 -4.40 3.12
CA ALA A 290 10.02 -4.92 3.97
C ALA A 290 8.78 -4.01 3.96
N PRO A 291 8.02 -3.94 2.85
CA PRO A 291 6.84 -3.08 2.75
C PRO A 291 5.82 -3.40 3.83
N GLY A 292 5.40 -2.37 4.57
CA GLY A 292 4.48 -2.52 5.70
C GLY A 292 5.15 -2.96 7.01
N GLY A 293 6.46 -3.20 7.02
CA GLY A 293 7.23 -3.62 8.19
C GLY A 293 7.32 -5.13 8.39
N ASP A 294 6.82 -5.90 7.43
CA ASP A 294 6.95 -7.37 7.43
C ASP A 294 8.08 -7.78 6.47
N PRO A 295 9.10 -8.53 6.94
CA PRO A 295 10.23 -8.97 6.14
C PRO A 295 9.88 -10.09 5.16
N GLY A 296 10.79 -10.43 4.24
CA GLY A 296 10.63 -11.54 3.30
C GLY A 296 9.96 -11.13 1.98
N ARG A 297 10.36 -9.99 1.39
CA ARG A 297 9.95 -9.64 0.03
C ARG A 297 10.74 -10.44 -0.99
N LEU A 298 10.08 -10.98 -2.03
CA LEU A 298 10.78 -11.65 -3.13
C LEU A 298 11.64 -10.65 -3.91
N ALA A 299 12.93 -10.95 -4.06
CA ALA A 299 13.88 -10.03 -4.67
C ALA A 299 14.78 -10.71 -5.71
N VAL A 300 15.07 -9.96 -6.76
CA VAL A 300 15.98 -10.29 -7.85
C VAL A 300 17.09 -9.26 -7.86
N PHE A 301 18.34 -9.70 -7.87
CA PHE A 301 19.53 -8.84 -7.90
C PHE A 301 20.30 -9.06 -9.18
N SER A 302 20.94 -8.01 -9.73
CA SER A 302 22.02 -8.20 -10.70
C SER A 302 23.31 -8.57 -9.94
N GLU A 303 24.25 -9.21 -10.61
CA GLU A 303 25.55 -9.57 -10.04
C GLU A 303 26.30 -8.31 -9.58
N GLY A 304 26.34 -7.28 -10.42
CA GLY A 304 26.96 -5.99 -10.08
C GLY A 304 26.28 -5.30 -8.89
N ALA A 305 24.97 -5.48 -8.69
CA ALA A 305 24.29 -4.98 -7.49
C ALA A 305 24.74 -5.71 -6.22
N ILE A 306 24.98 -7.02 -6.27
CA ILE A 306 25.51 -7.81 -5.14
C ILE A 306 26.94 -7.36 -4.78
N GLU A 307 27.77 -7.07 -5.80
CA GLU A 307 29.12 -6.57 -5.56
C GLU A 307 29.13 -5.20 -4.85
N LEU A 308 28.23 -4.29 -5.24
CA LEU A 308 28.07 -3.02 -4.55
C LEU A 308 27.61 -3.19 -3.09
N ILE A 309 26.72 -4.14 -2.82
CA ILE A 309 26.27 -4.43 -1.45
C ILE A 309 27.38 -5.06 -0.61
N ARG A 310 28.34 -5.76 -1.21
CA ARG A 310 29.48 -6.35 -0.51
C ARG A 310 30.34 -5.33 0.23
N SER A 311 30.39 -4.09 -0.26
CA SER A 311 31.12 -2.99 0.37
C SER A 311 30.39 -2.37 1.59
N TRP A 312 29.17 -2.82 1.88
CA TRP A 312 28.40 -2.26 2.97
C TRP A 312 28.85 -2.80 4.34
N PRO A 313 28.79 -1.96 5.40
CA PRO A 313 29.05 -2.41 6.74
C PRO A 313 27.99 -3.44 7.19
N SER A 314 28.48 -4.54 7.76
CA SER A 314 27.67 -5.62 8.32
C SER A 314 27.04 -5.24 9.66
#